data_0df6a5985066face8032f4f809224452
#
_entry.id   0df6a5985066face8032f4f809224452
#
_cell.length_a   1.000
_cell.length_b   1.000
_cell.length_c   1.000
_cell.angle_alpha   90.00
_cell.angle_beta   90.00
_cell.angle_gamma   90.00
#
_symmetry.space_group_name_H-M   'P 1'
#
loop_
_entity.id
_entity.type
_entity.pdbx_description
1 polymer ?
#
loop_
_entity_poly.entity_id
_entity_poly.type
_entity_poly.pdbx_seq_one_letter_code
_entity_poly.pdbx_strand_id
1 'polypeptide(L)'
;MREEKGGRPDQPDAYEFRLLLSEEIAKNVEWAFNAFLENETTGDRGREWGFAQSIQVPVLLPHERLKVGLEMQYKNFTVKDTRGDPMHSFVIGPSFGFKPTARMRFDIAPLFGVTHDSPDAQVFAVFSYAFGGGGGNEAEAPASTRNR
;
A
#
# COMPACT_ATOMS: atom_id res chain seq x y z
N MET A 1 25.40 28.57 33.02
CA MET A 1 25.15 27.21 32.47
C MET A 1 23.69 27.14 32.07
N ARG A 2 23.38 27.25 30.79
CA ARG A 2 22.02 27.09 30.25
C ARG A 2 21.87 25.62 29.85
N GLU A 3 20.99 24.89 30.51
CA GLU A 3 20.59 23.56 30.07
C GLU A 3 19.86 23.67 28.73
N GLU A 4 20.46 23.18 27.67
CA GLU A 4 19.75 22.91 26.42
C GLU A 4 18.80 21.73 26.70
N LYS A 5 17.51 22.04 26.88
CA LYS A 5 16.45 21.06 26.73
C LYS A 5 16.50 20.55 25.30
N GLY A 6 16.97 19.32 25.14
CA GLY A 6 16.84 18.56 23.90
C GLY A 6 15.36 18.36 23.58
N GLY A 7 14.74 19.37 22.96
CA GLY A 7 13.42 19.23 22.37
C GLY A 7 13.50 18.26 21.20
N ARG A 8 12.70 17.18 21.21
CA ARG A 8 12.35 16.46 19.99
C ARG A 8 11.82 17.52 19.01
N PRO A 9 12.20 17.48 17.73
CA PRO A 9 11.54 18.32 16.75
C PRO A 9 10.05 18.06 16.86
N ASP A 10 9.27 19.12 17.08
CA ASP A 10 7.81 19.02 17.12
C ASP A 10 7.36 18.44 15.79
N GLN A 11 6.92 17.20 15.79
CA GLN A 11 6.25 16.63 14.64
C GLN A 11 4.94 17.41 14.44
N PRO A 12 4.68 17.92 13.22
CA PRO A 12 3.43 18.61 12.95
C PRO A 12 2.26 17.68 13.20
N ASP A 13 1.20 18.21 13.79
CA ASP A 13 -0.06 17.49 13.89
C ASP A 13 -0.61 17.28 12.48
N ALA A 14 -0.96 16.05 12.15
CA ALA A 14 -1.51 15.67 10.86
C ALA A 14 -2.69 14.73 11.04
N TYR A 15 -3.57 14.73 10.05
CA TYR A 15 -4.60 13.70 9.91
C TYR A 15 -4.49 13.05 8.55
N GLU A 16 -4.72 11.74 8.53
CA GLU A 16 -4.69 10.94 7.31
C GLU A 16 -6.00 10.19 7.13
N PHE A 17 -6.52 10.19 5.91
CA PHE A 17 -7.59 9.31 5.48
C PHE A 17 -7.03 8.32 4.46
N ARG A 18 -7.36 7.05 4.65
CA ARG A 18 -6.91 5.98 3.77
C ARG A 18 -8.07 5.07 3.36
N LEU A 19 -8.20 4.84 2.05
CA LEU A 19 -9.13 3.88 1.47
C LEU A 19 -8.33 2.72 0.89
N LEU A 20 -8.67 1.50 1.31
CA LEU A 20 -8.06 0.27 0.83
C LEU A 20 -9.15 -0.60 0.21
N LEU A 21 -8.97 -0.98 -1.05
CA LEU A 21 -9.83 -1.91 -1.77
C LEU A 21 -8.96 -3.06 -2.29
N SER A 22 -9.50 -4.26 -2.21
CA SER A 22 -8.84 -5.46 -2.70
C SER A 22 -9.89 -6.44 -3.17
N GLU A 23 -9.72 -7.00 -4.37
CA GLU A 23 -10.66 -7.92 -4.98
C GLU A 23 -9.95 -8.94 -5.87
N GLU A 24 -10.46 -10.15 -5.90
CA GLU A 24 -10.11 -11.15 -6.90
C GLU A 24 -11.01 -10.95 -8.13
N ILE A 25 -10.50 -10.22 -9.13
CA ILE A 25 -11.28 -9.83 -10.32
C ILE A 25 -11.43 -10.96 -11.35
N ALA A 26 -10.63 -12.02 -11.25
CA ALA A 26 -10.72 -13.26 -12.00
C ALA A 26 -10.04 -14.36 -11.19
N LYS A 27 -10.19 -15.63 -11.60
CA LYS A 27 -9.59 -16.76 -10.88
C LYS A 27 -8.10 -16.50 -10.61
N ASN A 28 -7.75 -16.31 -9.34
CA ASN A 28 -6.40 -16.03 -8.83
C ASN A 28 -5.76 -14.73 -9.34
N VAL A 29 -6.53 -13.84 -9.98
CA VAL A 29 -6.07 -12.50 -10.38
C VAL A 29 -6.47 -11.51 -9.29
N GLU A 30 -5.50 -11.06 -8.53
CA GLU A 30 -5.69 -10.10 -7.44
C GLU A 30 -5.50 -8.67 -7.95
N TRP A 31 -6.45 -7.82 -7.66
CA TRP A 31 -6.36 -6.38 -7.84
C TRP A 31 -6.43 -5.70 -6.48
N ALA A 32 -5.58 -4.72 -6.25
CA ALA A 32 -5.59 -3.90 -5.06
C ALA A 32 -5.47 -2.43 -5.43
N PHE A 33 -6.18 -1.61 -4.68
CA PHE A 33 -6.17 -0.16 -4.79
C PHE A 33 -6.10 0.46 -3.40
N ASN A 34 -5.25 1.47 -3.26
CA ASN A 34 -5.08 2.23 -2.04
C ASN A 34 -5.05 3.72 -2.40
N ALA A 35 -5.93 4.51 -1.79
CA ALA A 35 -5.89 5.96 -1.90
C ALA A 35 -5.71 6.57 -0.51
N PHE A 36 -4.98 7.67 -0.43
CA PHE A 36 -4.75 8.37 0.82
C PHE A 36 -4.77 9.88 0.63
N LEU A 37 -5.11 10.55 1.70
CA LEU A 37 -5.07 12.01 1.84
C LEU A 37 -4.52 12.31 3.23
N GLU A 38 -3.41 13.03 3.27
CA GLU A 38 -2.79 13.53 4.49
C GLU A 38 -2.76 15.04 4.48
N ASN A 39 -3.11 15.65 5.60
CA ASN A 39 -3.01 17.08 5.80
C ASN A 39 -2.37 17.38 7.15
N GLU A 40 -1.30 18.14 7.13
CA GLU A 40 -0.72 18.74 8.32
C GLU A 40 -1.53 19.96 8.76
N THR A 41 -1.81 20.04 10.05
CA THR A 41 -2.55 21.18 10.66
C THR A 41 -1.60 22.21 11.22
N THR A 42 -0.37 21.84 11.51
CA THR A 42 0.70 22.70 12.06
C THR A 42 1.94 22.66 11.16
N GLY A 43 2.96 23.43 11.47
CA GLY A 43 4.19 23.49 10.69
C GLY A 43 4.00 24.07 9.29
N ASP A 44 4.60 23.45 8.29
CA ASP A 44 4.56 23.88 6.88
C ASP A 44 3.21 23.62 6.21
N ARG A 45 2.26 23.02 6.95
CA ARG A 45 0.93 22.68 6.47
C ARG A 45 0.99 21.89 5.18
N GLY A 46 1.82 20.86 5.16
CA GLY A 46 1.94 19.92 4.07
C GLY A 46 0.60 19.28 3.76
N ARG A 47 0.34 19.07 2.48
CA ARG A 47 -0.78 18.28 2.00
C ARG A 47 -0.25 17.26 1.02
N GLU A 48 -0.48 16.01 1.31
CA GLU A 48 -0.15 14.90 0.42
C GLU A 48 -1.42 14.11 0.11
N TRP A 49 -1.62 13.80 -1.14
CA TRP A 49 -2.63 12.84 -1.56
C TRP A 49 -2.08 11.96 -2.67
N GLY A 50 -2.59 10.78 -2.75
CA GLY A 50 -2.12 9.86 -3.78
C GLY A 50 -2.92 8.58 -3.82
N PHE A 51 -2.54 7.74 -4.76
CA PHE A 51 -3.06 6.39 -4.86
C PHE A 51 -1.97 5.43 -5.31
N ALA A 52 -2.13 4.19 -4.92
CA ALA A 52 -1.37 3.05 -5.41
C ALA A 52 -2.32 2.00 -5.95
N GLN A 53 -1.92 1.32 -7.00
CA GLN A 53 -2.70 0.26 -7.61
C GLN A 53 -1.77 -0.86 -8.03
N SER A 54 -2.22 -2.10 -7.81
CA SER A 54 -1.51 -3.29 -8.24
C SER A 54 -2.46 -4.31 -8.85
N ILE A 55 -1.93 -5.07 -9.80
CA ILE A 55 -2.58 -6.26 -10.34
C ILE A 55 -1.56 -7.39 -10.35
N GLN A 56 -1.93 -8.56 -9.85
CA GLN A 56 -1.08 -9.74 -9.79
C GLN A 56 -1.79 -10.94 -10.37
N VAL A 57 -1.08 -11.71 -11.19
CA VAL A 57 -1.56 -12.94 -11.81
C VAL A 57 -0.66 -14.12 -11.39
N PRO A 58 -1.21 -15.33 -11.24
CA PRO A 58 -0.39 -16.49 -10.95
C PRO A 58 0.48 -16.86 -12.15
N VAL A 59 1.71 -17.22 -11.89
CA VAL A 59 2.60 -17.82 -12.89
C VAL A 59 2.44 -19.32 -12.84
N LEU A 60 2.56 -19.98 -13.99
CA LEU A 60 2.40 -21.43 -14.22
C LEU A 60 3.37 -22.30 -13.39
N LEU A 61 3.24 -22.25 -12.07
CA LEU A 61 3.91 -23.16 -11.16
C LEU A 61 2.85 -24.06 -10.51
N PRO A 62 3.16 -25.35 -10.30
CA PRO A 62 2.27 -26.19 -9.53
C PRO A 62 2.06 -25.56 -8.15
N HIS A 63 0.82 -25.32 -7.78
CA HIS A 63 0.36 -24.72 -6.52
C HIS A 63 0.25 -23.18 -6.46
N GLU A 64 0.34 -22.45 -7.58
CA GLU A 64 0.08 -20.99 -7.62
C GLU A 64 0.84 -20.19 -6.56
N ARG A 65 2.06 -20.64 -6.23
CA ARG A 65 2.88 -20.03 -5.17
C ARG A 65 3.57 -18.75 -5.59
N LEU A 66 3.72 -18.53 -6.89
CA LEU A 66 4.35 -17.35 -7.45
C LEU A 66 3.31 -16.55 -8.21
N LYS A 67 3.21 -15.27 -7.89
CA LYS A 67 2.44 -14.27 -8.64
C LYS A 67 3.40 -13.24 -9.20
N VAL A 68 3.10 -12.77 -10.39
CA VAL A 68 3.77 -11.62 -11.00
C VAL A 68 2.73 -10.58 -11.34
N GLY A 69 3.13 -9.35 -11.33
CA GLY A 69 2.21 -8.26 -11.54
C GLY A 69 2.86 -6.96 -11.91
N LEU A 70 2.03 -5.94 -11.94
CA LEU A 70 2.40 -4.56 -12.13
C LEU A 70 1.88 -3.75 -10.95
N GLU A 71 2.72 -2.84 -10.47
CA GLU A 71 2.35 -1.91 -9.42
C GLU A 71 2.69 -0.49 -9.86
N MET A 72 1.82 0.45 -9.54
CA MET A 72 2.04 1.87 -9.76
C MET A 72 1.62 2.67 -8.54
N GLN A 73 2.29 3.78 -8.31
CA GLN A 73 1.95 4.74 -7.27
C GLN A 73 2.04 6.16 -7.83
N TYR A 74 1.04 6.95 -7.52
CA TYR A 74 1.03 8.38 -7.77
C TYR A 74 0.89 9.13 -6.45
N LYS A 75 1.67 10.20 -6.30
CA LYS A 75 1.62 11.13 -5.17
C LYS A 75 1.66 12.57 -5.65
N ASN A 76 0.88 13.39 -5.00
CA ASN A 76 0.89 14.83 -5.13
C ASN A 76 1.17 15.45 -3.77
N PHE A 77 2.21 16.25 -3.68
CA PHE A 77 2.61 16.91 -2.45
C PHE A 77 2.69 18.42 -2.64
N THR A 78 2.17 19.17 -1.66
CA THR A 78 2.27 20.62 -1.61
C THR A 78 2.49 21.08 -0.18
N VAL A 79 3.22 22.18 -0.01
CA VAL A 79 3.25 22.95 1.25
C VAL A 79 2.47 24.23 1.08
N LYS A 80 2.21 24.95 2.16
CA LYS A 80 1.37 26.18 2.16
C LYS A 80 1.78 27.17 1.07
N ASP A 81 3.09 27.37 0.88
CA ASP A 81 3.61 28.39 -0.02
C ASP A 81 3.78 27.89 -1.47
N THR A 82 3.71 26.58 -1.71
CA THR A 82 3.85 25.95 -3.05
C THR A 82 2.57 25.31 -3.56
N ARG A 83 1.40 25.71 -3.06
CA ARG A 83 0.12 25.12 -3.49
C ARG A 83 -0.22 25.34 -4.96
N GLY A 84 0.38 26.36 -5.57
CA GLY A 84 0.25 26.64 -7.01
C GLY A 84 1.23 25.84 -7.89
N ASP A 85 2.22 25.19 -7.29
CA ASP A 85 3.24 24.39 -7.97
C ASP A 85 3.46 23.07 -7.21
N PRO A 86 2.54 22.13 -7.35
CA PRO A 86 2.60 20.84 -6.65
C PRO A 86 3.72 19.97 -7.20
N MET A 87 4.39 19.23 -6.32
CA MET A 87 5.29 18.16 -6.71
C MET A 87 4.48 16.89 -7.08
N HIS A 88 4.78 16.32 -8.23
CA HIS A 88 4.10 15.14 -8.75
C HIS A 88 5.08 13.98 -8.88
N SER A 89 4.86 12.94 -8.11
CA SER A 89 5.63 11.70 -8.20
C SER A 89 4.77 10.58 -8.77
N PHE A 90 5.22 9.98 -9.86
CA PHE A 90 4.63 8.78 -10.43
C PHE A 90 5.70 7.72 -10.62
N VAL A 91 5.51 6.57 -10.00
CA VAL A 91 6.40 5.42 -10.09
C VAL A 91 5.62 4.19 -10.52
N ILE A 92 6.25 3.34 -11.32
CA ILE A 92 5.65 2.11 -11.84
C ILE A 92 6.72 1.03 -11.97
N GLY A 93 6.34 -0.22 -11.77
CA GLY A 93 7.26 -1.33 -11.93
C GLY A 93 6.61 -2.69 -11.75
N PRO A 94 7.36 -3.77 -11.99
CA PRO A 94 6.88 -5.12 -11.76
C PRO A 94 6.71 -5.39 -10.27
N SER A 95 5.78 -6.29 -9.95
CA SER A 95 5.62 -6.83 -8.61
C SER A 95 5.68 -8.35 -8.63
N PHE A 96 6.21 -8.93 -7.55
CA PHE A 96 6.40 -10.35 -7.39
C PHE A 96 5.89 -10.77 -6.02
N GLY A 97 4.95 -11.71 -5.98
CA GLY A 97 4.44 -12.31 -4.76
C GLY A 97 4.84 -13.78 -4.68
N PHE A 98 5.44 -14.21 -3.59
CA PHE A 98 5.85 -15.59 -3.37
C PHE A 98 5.30 -16.12 -2.05
N LYS A 99 4.59 -17.25 -2.12
CA LYS A 99 4.01 -17.95 -0.97
C LYS A 99 4.72 -19.31 -0.77
N PRO A 100 5.85 -19.38 -0.06
CA PRO A 100 6.55 -20.66 0.17
C PRO A 100 5.68 -21.65 0.96
N THR A 101 4.84 -21.15 1.86
CA THR A 101 3.87 -21.93 2.64
C THR A 101 2.52 -21.20 2.71
N ALA A 102 1.48 -21.88 3.18
CA ALA A 102 0.17 -21.26 3.41
C ALA A 102 0.20 -20.10 4.44
N ARG A 103 1.26 -20.03 5.28
CA ARG A 103 1.40 -19.04 6.35
C ARG A 103 2.40 -17.94 6.04
N MET A 104 3.20 -18.07 4.99
CA MET A 104 4.26 -17.12 4.65
C MET A 104 4.02 -16.52 3.29
N ARG A 105 4.19 -15.20 3.19
CA ARG A 105 4.14 -14.45 1.94
C ARG A 105 5.27 -13.43 1.91
N PHE A 106 5.92 -13.35 0.77
CA PHE A 106 6.89 -12.33 0.40
C PHE A 106 6.37 -11.58 -0.80
N ASP A 107 6.31 -10.28 -0.72
CA ASP A 107 6.01 -9.42 -1.85
C ASP A 107 7.18 -8.46 -2.06
N ILE A 108 7.59 -8.27 -3.30
CA ILE A 108 8.62 -7.31 -3.68
C ILE A 108 8.18 -6.56 -4.94
N ALA A 109 8.33 -5.24 -4.93
CA ALA A 109 7.99 -4.38 -6.04
C ALA A 109 9.09 -3.33 -6.24
N PRO A 110 10.03 -3.52 -7.17
CA PRO A 110 10.92 -2.48 -7.64
C PRO A 110 10.13 -1.54 -8.57
N LEU A 111 10.00 -0.27 -8.18
CA LEU A 111 9.31 0.76 -8.93
C LEU A 111 10.30 1.80 -9.42
N PHE A 112 10.07 2.33 -10.61
CA PHE A 112 10.91 3.31 -11.27
C PHE A 112 10.14 4.60 -11.50
N GLY A 113 10.82 5.72 -11.29
CA GLY A 113 10.26 7.04 -11.46
C GLY A 113 10.01 7.37 -12.92
N VAL A 114 8.85 7.98 -13.17
CA VAL A 114 8.42 8.40 -14.52
C VAL A 114 8.34 9.91 -14.63
N THR A 115 8.09 10.62 -13.53
CA THR A 115 8.03 12.08 -13.50
C THR A 115 9.31 12.68 -12.91
N HIS A 116 9.54 13.96 -13.17
CA HIS A 116 10.74 14.68 -12.71
C HIS A 116 10.91 14.67 -11.18
N ASP A 117 9.81 14.74 -10.45
CA ASP A 117 9.81 14.77 -8.98
C ASP A 117 9.77 13.36 -8.35
N SER A 118 9.82 12.32 -9.18
CA SER A 118 9.88 10.95 -8.71
C SER A 118 11.30 10.55 -8.32
N PRO A 119 11.47 9.67 -7.32
CA PRO A 119 12.74 9.00 -7.12
C PRO A 119 13.08 8.14 -8.35
N ASP A 120 14.35 8.07 -8.73
CA ASP A 120 14.80 7.24 -9.86
C ASP A 120 14.35 5.78 -9.73
N ALA A 121 14.46 5.24 -8.51
CA ALA A 121 13.98 3.92 -8.16
C ALA A 121 13.63 3.82 -6.68
N GLN A 122 12.62 3.03 -6.36
CA GLN A 122 12.28 2.63 -4.98
C GLN A 122 11.87 1.16 -4.95
N VAL A 123 12.13 0.48 -3.85
CA VAL A 123 11.78 -0.93 -3.68
C VAL A 123 10.89 -1.07 -2.46
N PHE A 124 9.72 -1.66 -2.67
CA PHE A 124 8.88 -2.12 -1.58
C PHE A 124 9.11 -3.61 -1.37
N ALA A 125 9.32 -4.00 -0.11
CA ALA A 125 9.42 -5.39 0.27
C ALA A 125 8.56 -5.62 1.51
N VAL A 126 7.66 -6.61 1.43
CA VAL A 126 6.74 -6.97 2.51
C VAL A 126 6.90 -8.44 2.82
N PHE A 127 7.10 -8.74 4.09
CA PHE A 127 7.04 -10.09 4.61
C PHE A 127 5.82 -10.23 5.51
N SER A 128 5.00 -11.23 5.24
CA SER A 128 3.83 -11.54 6.05
C SER A 128 3.91 -12.96 6.58
N TYR A 129 3.58 -13.12 7.86
CA TYR A 129 3.49 -14.42 8.50
C TYR A 129 2.22 -14.52 9.34
N ALA A 130 1.41 -15.53 9.07
CA ALA A 130 0.20 -15.79 9.85
C ALA A 130 0.51 -16.69 11.05
N PHE A 131 0.36 -16.14 12.26
CA PHE A 131 0.49 -16.86 13.54
C PHE A 131 -0.86 -17.49 13.90
N GLY A 132 -0.84 -18.70 14.45
CA GLY A 132 -2.02 -19.41 14.91
C GLY A 132 -2.45 -20.53 13.96
N GLY A 133 -2.90 -21.64 14.55
CA GLY A 133 -3.54 -22.76 13.87
C GLY A 133 -5.03 -22.47 13.78
N GLY A 134 -5.45 -21.78 12.73
CA GLY A 134 -6.85 -21.60 12.42
C GLY A 134 -7.10 -22.05 11.01
N GLY A 135 -7.78 -23.16 10.84
CA GLY A 135 -8.44 -23.47 9.58
C GLY A 135 -9.35 -22.30 9.23
N GLY A 136 -9.23 -21.78 8.00
CA GLY A 136 -10.20 -20.85 7.48
C GLY A 136 -11.58 -21.53 7.46
N ASN A 137 -12.40 -21.21 8.46
CA ASN A 137 -13.82 -21.31 8.28
C ASN A 137 -14.20 -20.12 7.40
N GLU A 138 -14.41 -20.37 6.13
CA GLU A 138 -15.39 -19.61 5.39
C GLU A 138 -16.60 -19.45 6.31
N ALA A 139 -16.95 -18.21 6.58
CA ALA A 139 -18.18 -17.89 7.29
C ALA A 139 -19.33 -18.37 6.42
N GLU A 140 -19.73 -19.62 6.65
CA GLU A 140 -20.97 -20.19 6.13
C GLU A 140 -22.10 -19.33 6.68
N ALA A 141 -22.73 -18.57 5.80
CA ALA A 141 -23.90 -17.79 6.12
C ALA A 141 -24.95 -18.71 6.77
N PRO A 142 -25.58 -18.31 7.86
CA PRO A 142 -26.54 -19.17 8.54
C PRO A 142 -27.69 -19.50 7.59
N ALA A 143 -27.87 -20.77 7.33
CA ALA A 143 -28.97 -21.29 6.57
C ALA A 143 -30.29 -20.83 7.19
N SER A 144 -31.05 -20.08 6.43
CA SER A 144 -32.41 -19.69 6.76
C SER A 144 -33.23 -20.90 7.11
N THR A 145 -33.56 -21.07 8.37
CA THR A 145 -34.49 -22.06 8.89
C THR A 145 -35.90 -21.75 8.35
N ARG A 146 -36.26 -22.42 7.29
CA ARG A 146 -37.62 -22.41 6.76
C ARG A 146 -38.44 -23.36 7.68
N ASN A 147 -39.18 -22.80 8.61
CA ASN A 147 -40.20 -23.55 9.34
C ASN A 147 -41.55 -23.43 8.62
N ARG A 148 -42.19 -24.57 8.57
CA ARG A 148 -43.52 -24.84 8.02
C ARG A 148 -44.61 -24.09 8.76
#